data_87c8103119204c123292339f94827eb2
#
_entry.id   87c8103119204c123292339f94827eb2
#
_cell.length_a   1.000
_cell.length_b   1.000
_cell.length_c   1.000
_cell.angle_alpha   90.00
_cell.angle_beta   90.00
_cell.angle_gamma   90.00
#
_symmetry.space_group_name_H-M   'P 1'
#
loop_
_entity.id
_entity.type
_entity.pdbx_description
1 polymer ?
#
loop_
_entity_poly.entity_id
_entity_poly.type
_entity_poly.pdbx_seq_one_letter_code
_entity_poly.pdbx_strand_id
1 'polypeptide(L)'
;PNSNENILLICGKLVEIIYDDNGNEVERIHLDPSRGNFGCVVPAGAWHTIEVLEPSVIYEAKDGKYGEDGSMTLEKYKQMK
;
A
#
# COMPACT_ATOMS: atom_id res chain seq x y z
N PRO A 1 -5.91 -9.25 -9.98
CA PRO A 1 -6.58 -9.32 -8.68
C PRO A 1 -6.32 -10.61 -7.92
N ASN A 2 -5.56 -11.51 -8.49
CA ASN A 2 -5.25 -12.75 -7.81
C ASN A 2 -3.88 -12.73 -7.15
N SER A 3 -3.25 -11.58 -7.09
CA SER A 3 -1.92 -11.44 -6.52
C SER A 3 -1.98 -10.55 -5.30
N ASN A 4 -1.17 -10.89 -4.31
CA ASN A 4 -0.94 -9.97 -3.20
C ASN A 4 -0.19 -8.76 -3.69
N GLU A 5 -0.42 -7.63 -3.06
CA GLU A 5 0.33 -6.41 -3.36
C GLU A 5 1.27 -6.11 -2.21
N ASN A 6 2.51 -5.84 -2.55
CA ASN A 6 3.52 -5.44 -1.57
C ASN A 6 3.68 -3.94 -1.66
N ILE A 7 3.49 -3.25 -0.55
CA ILE A 7 3.56 -1.80 -0.52
C ILE A 7 4.72 -1.41 0.37
N LEU A 8 5.60 -0.59 -0.19
CA LEU A 8 6.79 -0.13 0.52
C LEU A 8 6.78 1.38 0.54
N LEU A 9 6.78 1.95 1.73
CA LEU A 9 6.82 3.40 1.90
C LEU A 9 8.27 3.84 1.97
N ILE A 10 8.68 4.64 0.99
CA ILE A 10 10.06 5.10 0.92
C ILE A 10 10.27 6.29 1.82
N CYS A 11 9.32 7.22 1.82
CA CYS A 11 9.38 8.37 2.72
C CYS A 11 7.96 8.88 2.94
N GLY A 12 7.77 9.63 4.03
CA GLY A 12 6.48 10.18 4.37
C GLY A 12 5.79 9.38 5.45
N LYS A 13 4.50 9.55 5.58
CA LYS A 13 3.66 8.82 6.52
C LYS A 13 2.31 8.59 5.90
N LEU A 14 1.80 7.37 6.01
CA LEU A 14 0.47 7.07 5.52
C LEU A 14 -0.14 5.92 6.29
N VAL A 15 -1.43 5.70 6.07
CA VAL A 15 -2.17 4.60 6.64
C VAL A 15 -2.76 3.81 5.50
N GLU A 16 -2.48 2.52 5.47
CA GLU A 16 -3.11 1.59 4.52
C GLU A 16 -4.32 1.00 5.21
N ILE A 17 -5.50 1.12 4.60
CA ILE A 17 -6.74 0.67 5.20
C ILE A 17 -7.30 -0.44 4.34
N ILE A 18 -7.58 -1.57 4.96
CA ILE A 18 -8.07 -2.76 4.25
C ILE A 18 -9.50 -3.01 4.68
N TYR A 19 -10.35 -3.35 3.71
CA TYR A 19 -11.78 -3.56 3.92
C TYR A 19 -12.18 -4.97 3.54
N ASP A 20 -13.27 -5.44 4.14
CA ASP A 20 -13.86 -6.71 3.72
C ASP A 20 -14.82 -6.47 2.56
N ASP A 21 -15.49 -7.54 2.12
CA ASP A 21 -16.38 -7.47 0.97
C ASP A 21 -17.62 -6.62 1.24
N ASN A 22 -17.93 -6.37 2.49
CA ASN A 22 -19.07 -5.56 2.87
C ASN A 22 -18.72 -4.10 3.06
N GLY A 23 -17.47 -3.74 2.82
CA GLY A 23 -17.04 -2.37 2.98
C GLY A 23 -16.65 -1.99 4.39
N ASN A 24 -16.54 -2.96 5.29
CA ASN A 24 -16.12 -2.70 6.66
C ASN A 24 -14.62 -2.74 6.78
N GLU A 25 -14.07 -1.78 7.50
CA GLU A 25 -12.63 -1.74 7.74
C GLU A 25 -12.25 -2.92 8.63
N VAL A 26 -11.30 -3.72 8.18
CA VAL A 26 -10.84 -4.88 8.96
C VAL A 26 -9.42 -4.68 9.47
N GLU A 27 -8.64 -3.79 8.84
CA GLU A 27 -7.28 -3.58 9.29
C GLU A 27 -6.81 -2.20 8.89
N ARG A 28 -6.02 -1.58 9.75
CA ARG A 28 -5.46 -0.27 9.50
C ARG A 28 -3.98 -0.34 9.84
N ILE A 29 -3.13 -0.11 8.84
CA ILE A 29 -1.69 -0.29 8.97
C ILE A 29 -1.02 1.07 8.83
N HIS A 30 -0.35 1.50 9.88
CA HIS A 30 0.36 2.77 9.86
C HIS A 30 1.76 2.56 9.35
N LEU A 31 2.11 3.23 8.25
CA LEU A 31 3.44 3.16 7.67
C LEU A 31 4.18 4.44 7.96
N ASP A 32 5.35 4.29 8.58
CA ASP A 32 6.20 5.39 8.98
C ASP A 32 7.64 4.89 9.02
N PRO A 33 8.42 5.16 7.97
CA PRO A 33 9.79 4.64 7.92
C PRO A 33 10.65 5.07 9.10
N SER A 34 10.38 6.24 9.68
CA SER A 34 11.16 6.70 10.80
C SER A 34 10.98 5.84 12.04
N ARG A 35 9.92 5.03 12.06
CA ARG A 35 9.65 4.10 13.16
C ARG A 35 9.92 2.66 12.78
N GLY A 36 10.44 2.43 11.57
CA GLY A 36 10.72 1.08 11.11
C GLY A 36 9.54 0.39 10.46
N ASN A 37 8.40 1.07 10.33
CA ASN A 37 7.21 0.49 9.70
C ASN A 37 7.11 0.99 8.28
N PHE A 38 7.82 0.35 7.36
CA PHE A 38 7.90 0.88 6.01
C PHE A 38 7.31 -0.03 4.94
N GLY A 39 6.63 -1.11 5.33
CA GLY A 39 6.05 -1.99 4.32
C GLY A 39 4.88 -2.79 4.83
N CYS A 40 4.03 -3.20 3.91
CA CYS A 40 2.93 -4.10 4.23
C CYS A 40 2.52 -4.87 3.00
N VAL A 41 1.71 -5.91 3.21
CA VAL A 41 1.17 -6.72 2.13
C VAL A 41 -0.33 -6.60 2.15
N VAL A 42 -0.92 -6.29 1.00
CA VAL A 42 -2.37 -6.29 0.82
C VAL A 42 -2.75 -7.61 0.21
N PRO A 43 -3.59 -8.42 0.86
CA PRO A 43 -3.95 -9.73 0.33
C PRO A 43 -4.66 -9.63 -1.01
N ALA A 44 -4.49 -10.65 -1.82
CA ALA A 44 -5.16 -10.71 -3.12
C ALA A 44 -6.67 -10.56 -2.94
N GLY A 45 -7.27 -9.73 -3.76
CA GLY A 45 -8.71 -9.54 -3.75
C GLY A 45 -9.24 -8.62 -2.68
N ALA A 46 -8.39 -8.11 -1.80
CA ALA A 46 -8.85 -7.20 -0.74
C ALA A 46 -9.06 -5.81 -1.30
N TRP A 47 -10.09 -5.14 -0.79
CA TRP A 47 -10.31 -3.74 -1.06
C TRP A 47 -9.44 -2.92 -0.12
N HIS A 48 -8.83 -1.86 -0.62
CA HIS A 48 -8.00 -1.05 0.24
C HIS A 48 -7.93 0.38 -0.25
N THR A 49 -7.52 1.26 0.64
CA THR A 49 -7.27 2.64 0.31
C THR A 49 -6.11 3.16 1.16
N ILE A 50 -5.65 4.33 0.83
CA ILE A 50 -4.52 4.96 1.51
C ILE A 50 -4.95 6.31 2.03
N GLU A 51 -4.62 6.57 3.30
CA GLU A 51 -4.79 7.90 3.88
C GLU A 51 -3.40 8.49 4.06
N VAL A 52 -3.10 9.55 3.33
CA VAL A 52 -1.76 10.15 3.34
C VAL A 52 -1.70 11.21 4.42
N LEU A 53 -0.78 11.04 5.37
CA LEU A 53 -0.62 11.98 6.48
C LEU A 53 0.44 13.02 6.20
N GLU A 54 1.45 12.66 5.41
CA GLU A 54 2.51 13.56 4.95
C GLU A 54 2.82 13.21 3.52
N PRO A 55 3.40 14.12 2.73
CA PRO A 55 3.78 13.76 1.37
C PRO A 55 4.63 12.50 1.36
N SER A 56 4.26 11.55 0.51
CA SER A 56 4.81 10.19 0.57
C SER A 56 5.18 9.69 -0.80
N VAL A 57 6.20 8.82 -0.83
CA VAL A 57 6.58 8.10 -2.04
C VAL A 57 6.45 6.63 -1.70
N ILE A 58 5.63 5.91 -2.46
CA ILE A 58 5.46 4.48 -2.26
C ILE A 58 5.85 3.71 -3.50
N TYR A 59 6.29 2.50 -3.24
CA TYR A 59 6.67 1.54 -4.26
C TYR A 59 5.73 0.35 -4.11
N GLU A 60 5.03 -0.01 -5.18
CA GLU A 60 4.08 -1.11 -5.14
C GLU A 60 4.54 -2.19 -6.09
N ALA A 61 4.42 -3.42 -5.64
CA ALA A 61 4.76 -4.58 -6.45
C ALA A 61 3.73 -5.66 -6.20
N LYS A 62 3.42 -6.42 -7.25
CA LYS A 62 2.47 -7.52 -7.15
C LYS A 62 3.21 -8.83 -7.23
N ASP A 63 2.73 -9.80 -6.45
CA ASP A 63 3.26 -11.15 -6.52
C ASP A 63 2.81 -11.83 -7.81
N GLY A 64 3.38 -12.97 -8.08
CA GLY A 64 2.92 -13.84 -9.14
C GLY A 64 3.54 -13.51 -10.46
N LYS A 65 2.82 -12.91 -11.33
CA LYS A 65 3.19 -12.81 -12.74
C LYS A 65 4.13 -11.67 -13.06
N TYR A 66 4.94 -11.29 -12.13
CA TYR A 66 5.89 -10.22 -12.36
C TYR A 66 6.77 -10.46 -13.55
N GLY A 67 7.25 -11.68 -13.65
CA GLY A 67 8.21 -11.99 -14.68
C GLY A 67 7.65 -11.74 -16.06
N GLU A 68 6.35 -11.80 -16.18
CA GLU A 68 5.74 -11.64 -17.48
C GLU A 68 5.51 -10.20 -17.84
N ASP A 69 5.06 -9.42 -16.88
CA ASP A 69 4.74 -8.05 -17.20
C ASP A 69 5.64 -7.05 -16.46
N GLY A 70 6.44 -7.54 -15.55
CA GLY A 70 7.36 -6.68 -14.82
C GLY A 70 6.68 -5.56 -14.07
N SER A 71 5.47 -5.79 -13.64
CA SER A 71 4.64 -4.73 -13.07
C SER A 71 5.14 -4.29 -11.72
N MET A 72 5.97 -3.27 -11.72
CA MET A 72 6.39 -2.60 -10.51
C MET A 72 6.17 -1.12 -10.72
N THR A 73 5.55 -0.50 -9.76
CA THR A 73 5.14 0.89 -9.89
C THR A 73 5.69 1.70 -8.73
N LEU A 74 6.29 2.82 -9.07
CA LEU A 74 6.71 3.81 -8.10
C LEU A 74 5.71 4.94 -8.16
N GLU A 75 5.00 5.19 -7.06
CA GLU A 75 3.97 6.20 -7.02
C GLU A 75 4.28 7.24 -5.97
N LYS A 76 3.93 8.48 -6.27
CA LYS A 76 4.13 9.60 -5.38
C LYS A 76 2.79 10.15 -4.97
N TYR A 77 2.60 10.30 -3.67
CA TYR A 77 1.38 10.83 -3.12
C TYR A 77 1.68 12.06 -2.30
N LYS A 78 0.84 13.04 -2.42
CA LYS A 78 0.96 14.25 -1.63
C LYS A 78 -0.29 14.43 -0.80
N GLN A 79 -0.10 14.92 0.42
CA GLN A 79 -1.23 15.26 1.25
C GLN A 79 -1.91 16.48 0.65
N MET A 80 -3.20 16.36 0.45
CA MET A 80 -3.99 17.46 -0.09
C MET A 80 -4.48 18.34 1.03
N LYS A 81 -4.44 19.61 0.78
CA LYS A 81 -4.91 20.58 1.76
C LYS A 81 -5.91 21.49 1.11
#